data_0df0a9874ed85a84bde4e497846c04c3
#
_entry.id   0df0a9874ed85a84bde4e497846c04c3
#
_cell.length_a   1.000
_cell.length_b   1.000
_cell.length_c   1.000
_cell.angle_alpha   90.00
_cell.angle_beta   90.00
_cell.angle_gamma   90.00
#
_symmetry.space_group_name_H-M   'P 1'
#
loop_
_entity.id
_entity.type
_entity.pdbx_description
1 polymer ?
#
loop_
_entity_poly.entity_id
_entity_poly.type
_entity_poly.pdbx_seq_one_letter_code
_entity_poly.pdbx_strand_id
1 'polypeptide(L)'
;MENGSRTRRQFLATAGTTGGALALGTTMAHPASAAPKTARTVAVLGGGVSGLSAAQELAERGFSVTVYERNRILGGKARSMDVPGTGSGGRRALPGEHGFRFFPGFYRNLPDTLRRIPFPGNAGGCRDNLVAATEELFARNGGTPDLRLPFRTLTAPPDPSSLTPDALLQLLIGFLDTALGLPATETAYFASRVLVQLTSCDLRREGQWERVPWWDFVKAEKMSHDYQRLLAVGITRNIVATKAEEASTRTVARVLQAFVYNVLARGHDGEPDRVLNAPTSEAWIDPWETHLRSLGVRFELGAEVTELSYEGGRITGARLKDPDTGATRTATADHYLSALPVEHARTTWGASLRAADPQLARCDKLRTDWMVGVQFYLRTPTPILNGHVDCVDSPWSITAIGQAQFWKGRDFPADYGDGQVTDCLSTIVSEWDKPGILYGKTAKQCTREEVVREIWAQLKDSLHDTGRTVLRDADVHAWFMDPAVEGLGGPSPSNREQLLIHPAGTWYNRPSAATAVPNLFLAGDYVATDMDLATMEGANESARRAVNALLDAEGSSAPRCAIWTLYQPPELEPLRRVDETRYRLGLPNAFDLG
;
A
#
# COMPACT_ATOMS: atom_id res chain seq x y z
N MET A 1 -37.41 -48.34 8.61
CA MET A 1 -37.62 -48.35 7.14
C MET A 1 -36.45 -47.57 6.57
N GLU A 2 -35.51 -48.37 6.05
CA GLU A 2 -34.27 -47.91 5.43
C GLU A 2 -34.54 -47.29 4.06
N ASN A 3 -33.80 -46.26 3.71
CA ASN A 3 -33.54 -45.94 2.30
C ASN A 3 -32.12 -45.42 2.17
N GLY A 4 -31.29 -46.26 1.54
CA GLY A 4 -29.89 -46.08 1.33
C GLY A 4 -29.59 -45.18 0.13
N SER A 5 -28.54 -44.39 0.32
CA SER A 5 -27.86 -43.64 -0.73
C SER A 5 -27.00 -44.53 -1.61
N ARG A 6 -27.22 -44.52 -2.94
CA ARG A 6 -26.36 -45.19 -3.94
C ARG A 6 -25.30 -44.22 -4.48
N THR A 7 -24.05 -44.58 -4.23
CA THR A 7 -22.86 -43.96 -4.79
C THR A 7 -22.65 -44.29 -6.27
N ARG A 8 -22.24 -43.28 -7.04
CA ARG A 8 -21.77 -43.38 -8.43
C ARG A 8 -20.40 -44.09 -8.52
N ARG A 9 -20.38 -45.39 -8.57
CA ARG A 9 -19.24 -46.20 -9.06
C ARG A 9 -19.77 -47.57 -9.44
N GLN A 10 -20.09 -47.78 -10.73
CA GLN A 10 -20.15 -49.07 -11.40
C GLN A 10 -20.88 -48.89 -12.72
N PHE A 11 -20.13 -48.63 -13.78
CA PHE A 11 -20.50 -48.97 -15.16
C PHE A 11 -19.22 -48.97 -16.00
N LEU A 12 -18.55 -50.10 -15.99
CA LEU A 12 -17.62 -50.53 -17.03
C LEU A 12 -17.38 -52.02 -16.81
N ALA A 13 -18.05 -52.85 -17.60
CA ALA A 13 -17.53 -54.10 -18.12
C ALA A 13 -18.65 -54.85 -18.87
N THR A 14 -18.30 -55.37 -19.99
CA THR A 14 -18.82 -56.48 -20.75
C THR A 14 -19.62 -56.12 -22.00
N ALA A 15 -18.95 -56.28 -23.15
CA ALA A 15 -19.37 -57.19 -24.20
C ALA A 15 -18.31 -57.21 -25.31
N GLY A 16 -17.82 -58.38 -25.57
CA GLY A 16 -16.81 -58.75 -26.52
C GLY A 16 -17.31 -59.23 -27.85
N THR A 17 -16.39 -59.26 -28.77
CA THR A 17 -16.15 -60.15 -29.91
C THR A 17 -17.30 -60.44 -30.95
N THR A 18 -17.09 -60.04 -32.20
CA THR A 18 -16.70 -60.86 -33.32
C THR A 18 -16.68 -60.11 -34.67
N GLY A 19 -15.57 -60.15 -35.37
CA GLY A 19 -15.42 -60.59 -36.77
C GLY A 19 -15.70 -59.63 -37.92
N GLY A 20 -14.66 -59.38 -38.74
CA GLY A 20 -14.85 -59.02 -40.16
C GLY A 20 -13.82 -57.98 -40.66
N ALA A 21 -12.72 -58.47 -41.23
CA ALA A 21 -11.74 -57.66 -41.95
C ALA A 21 -12.31 -57.18 -43.32
N LEU A 22 -12.19 -55.88 -43.55
CA LEU A 22 -12.12 -55.28 -44.89
C LEU A 22 -11.17 -54.07 -44.83
N ALA A 23 -10.00 -54.25 -45.44
CA ALA A 23 -9.00 -53.19 -45.57
C ALA A 23 -9.47 -52.18 -46.64
N LEU A 24 -9.79 -50.98 -46.20
CA LEU A 24 -9.82 -49.80 -47.06
C LEU A 24 -8.84 -48.78 -46.46
N GLY A 25 -7.74 -48.58 -47.20
CA GLY A 25 -6.74 -47.61 -46.87
C GLY A 25 -7.29 -46.17 -46.85
N THR A 26 -7.57 -45.68 -45.67
CA THR A 26 -7.74 -44.25 -45.43
C THR A 26 -6.45 -43.73 -44.83
N THR A 27 -5.72 -42.94 -45.61
CA THR A 27 -4.64 -42.10 -45.11
C THR A 27 -5.20 -41.22 -43.99
N MET A 28 -4.94 -41.59 -42.74
CA MET A 28 -5.19 -40.69 -41.61
C MET A 28 -4.29 -39.49 -41.80
N ALA A 29 -4.86 -38.36 -42.20
CA ALA A 29 -4.22 -37.06 -42.01
C ALA A 29 -3.97 -36.88 -40.51
N HIS A 30 -2.72 -36.90 -40.11
CA HIS A 30 -2.32 -36.44 -38.77
C HIS A 30 -2.86 -35.01 -38.62
N PRO A 31 -3.56 -34.68 -37.51
CA PRO A 31 -3.91 -33.30 -37.26
C PRO A 31 -2.58 -32.56 -37.23
N ALA A 32 -2.41 -31.56 -38.09
CA ALA A 32 -1.28 -30.69 -38.09
C ALA A 32 -1.11 -30.17 -36.65
N SER A 33 0.00 -30.50 -36.01
CA SER A 33 0.38 -29.96 -34.74
C SER A 33 0.29 -28.43 -34.87
N ALA A 34 -0.68 -27.83 -34.22
CA ALA A 34 -0.79 -26.37 -34.20
C ALA A 34 0.57 -25.81 -33.77
N ALA A 35 1.17 -25.00 -34.62
CA ALA A 35 2.39 -24.31 -34.27
C ALA A 35 2.20 -23.66 -32.90
N PRO A 36 3.17 -23.73 -31.97
CA PRO A 36 3.02 -23.16 -30.67
C PRO A 36 2.67 -21.68 -30.87
N LYS A 37 1.51 -21.25 -30.35
CA LYS A 37 1.11 -19.86 -30.36
C LYS A 37 2.25 -19.10 -29.66
N THR A 38 2.90 -18.20 -30.40
CA THR A 38 3.90 -17.31 -29.79
C THR A 38 3.26 -16.62 -28.61
N ALA A 39 3.90 -16.70 -27.45
CA ALA A 39 3.41 -16.07 -26.23
C ALA A 39 3.17 -14.56 -26.49
N ARG A 40 2.00 -14.06 -26.11
CA ARG A 40 1.68 -12.63 -26.20
C ARG A 40 2.67 -11.83 -25.37
N THR A 41 3.13 -10.74 -25.94
CA THR A 41 4.11 -9.85 -25.31
C THR A 41 3.40 -8.75 -24.51
N VAL A 42 3.90 -8.45 -23.31
CA VAL A 42 3.39 -7.37 -22.46
C VAL A 42 4.54 -6.46 -22.03
N ALA A 43 4.42 -5.17 -22.34
CA ALA A 43 5.26 -4.12 -21.80
C ALA A 43 4.66 -3.61 -20.48
N VAL A 44 5.30 -3.92 -19.36
CA VAL A 44 4.96 -3.37 -18.04
C VAL A 44 5.80 -2.11 -17.83
N LEU A 45 5.14 -0.99 -17.66
CA LEU A 45 5.75 0.33 -17.57
C LEU A 45 5.79 0.79 -16.10
N GLY A 46 6.97 0.69 -15.49
CA GLY A 46 7.23 0.91 -14.06
C GLY A 46 7.54 -0.38 -13.31
N GLY A 47 8.66 -0.39 -12.58
CA GLY A 47 9.17 -1.51 -11.78
C GLY A 47 8.88 -1.40 -10.28
N GLY A 48 7.81 -0.66 -9.88
CA GLY A 48 7.31 -0.60 -8.52
C GLY A 48 6.45 -1.82 -8.15
N VAL A 49 5.85 -1.80 -6.95
CA VAL A 49 5.04 -2.92 -6.43
C VAL A 49 3.95 -3.35 -7.40
N SER A 50 3.24 -2.41 -8.03
CA SER A 50 2.19 -2.74 -9.00
C SER A 50 2.74 -3.39 -10.27
N GLY A 51 3.87 -2.89 -10.79
CA GLY A 51 4.49 -3.45 -11.99
C GLY A 51 5.05 -4.85 -11.75
N LEU A 52 5.75 -5.07 -10.63
CA LEU A 52 6.27 -6.39 -10.25
C LEU A 52 5.12 -7.38 -9.99
N SER A 53 4.02 -6.94 -9.34
CA SER A 53 2.82 -7.76 -9.15
C SER A 53 2.19 -8.17 -10.47
N ALA A 54 2.03 -7.22 -11.41
CA ALA A 54 1.50 -7.52 -12.74
C ALA A 54 2.41 -8.46 -13.52
N ALA A 55 3.74 -8.24 -13.44
CA ALA A 55 4.72 -9.07 -14.12
C ALA A 55 4.68 -10.53 -13.63
N GLN A 56 4.52 -10.74 -12.31
CA GLN A 56 4.38 -12.08 -11.73
C GLN A 56 3.10 -12.76 -12.23
N GLU A 57 1.96 -12.09 -12.08
CA GLU A 57 0.67 -12.65 -12.47
C GLU A 57 0.60 -12.97 -13.97
N LEU A 58 1.21 -12.14 -14.81
CA LEU A 58 1.29 -12.38 -16.27
C LEU A 58 2.24 -13.53 -16.62
N ALA A 59 3.46 -13.55 -16.03
CA ALA A 59 4.46 -14.57 -16.31
C ALA A 59 3.96 -15.98 -15.89
N GLU A 60 3.33 -16.09 -14.71
CA GLU A 60 2.71 -17.33 -14.23
C GLU A 60 1.57 -17.83 -15.16
N ARG A 61 1.04 -16.95 -16.02
CA ARG A 61 -0.02 -17.27 -17.02
C ARG A 61 0.51 -17.38 -18.45
N GLY A 62 1.83 -17.43 -18.62
CA GLY A 62 2.49 -17.72 -19.88
C GLY A 62 2.65 -16.54 -20.84
N PHE A 63 2.52 -15.31 -20.36
CA PHE A 63 2.85 -14.12 -21.16
C PHE A 63 4.36 -13.85 -21.16
N SER A 64 4.87 -13.31 -22.27
CA SER A 64 6.25 -12.81 -22.37
C SER A 64 6.30 -11.38 -21.87
N VAL A 65 6.86 -11.16 -20.68
CA VAL A 65 6.82 -9.88 -19.98
C VAL A 65 8.18 -9.17 -20.03
N THR A 66 8.18 -7.88 -20.34
CA THR A 66 9.31 -6.97 -20.15
C THR A 66 8.89 -5.81 -19.27
N VAL A 67 9.60 -5.59 -18.17
CA VAL A 67 9.40 -4.47 -17.24
C VAL A 67 10.39 -3.36 -17.58
N TYR A 68 9.90 -2.14 -17.74
CA TYR A 68 10.70 -0.93 -17.99
C TYR A 68 10.68 -0.04 -16.75
N GLU A 69 11.84 0.24 -16.18
CA GLU A 69 12.00 1.04 -14.96
C GLU A 69 13.02 2.16 -15.17
N ARG A 70 12.68 3.38 -14.75
CA ARG A 70 13.57 4.55 -14.89
C ARG A 70 14.83 4.48 -14.02
N ASN A 71 14.70 3.87 -12.83
CA ASN A 71 15.81 3.70 -11.91
C ASN A 71 16.69 2.51 -12.31
N ARG A 72 17.89 2.44 -11.73
CA ARG A 72 18.78 1.28 -11.89
C ARG A 72 18.45 0.14 -10.92
N ILE A 73 17.46 0.33 -10.05
CA ILE A 73 16.96 -0.64 -9.07
C ILE A 73 15.43 -0.70 -9.11
N LEU A 74 14.88 -1.86 -8.76
CA LEU A 74 13.44 -2.10 -8.72
C LEU A 74 12.82 -1.72 -7.37
N GLY A 75 11.50 -1.82 -7.28
CA GLY A 75 10.72 -1.64 -6.05
C GLY A 75 9.97 -0.30 -5.96
N GLY A 76 10.28 0.67 -6.84
CA GLY A 76 9.61 1.98 -6.82
C GLY A 76 9.78 2.67 -5.46
N LYS A 77 8.70 3.21 -4.90
CA LYS A 77 8.72 3.85 -3.56
C LYS A 77 8.96 2.87 -2.41
N ALA A 78 8.89 1.54 -2.66
CA ALA A 78 9.11 0.50 -1.65
C ALA A 78 10.56 -0.03 -1.61
N ARG A 79 11.49 0.49 -2.40
CA ARG A 79 12.88 0.03 -2.45
C ARG A 79 13.70 0.44 -1.24
N SER A 80 14.73 -0.34 -0.92
CA SER A 80 15.92 0.15 -0.22
C SER A 80 16.99 0.53 -1.25
N MET A 81 17.92 1.38 -0.87
CA MET A 81 19.05 1.78 -1.69
C MET A 81 20.30 1.94 -0.84
N ASP A 82 21.46 1.73 -1.42
CA ASP A 82 22.73 1.94 -0.74
C ASP A 82 22.94 3.43 -0.42
N VAL A 83 23.29 3.74 0.82
CA VAL A 83 23.74 5.09 1.20
C VAL A 83 25.17 5.25 0.70
N PRO A 84 25.43 6.15 -0.26
CA PRO A 84 26.73 6.23 -0.92
C PRO A 84 27.87 6.49 0.06
N GLY A 85 29.00 5.78 -0.13
CA GLY A 85 30.24 6.00 0.63
C GLY A 85 30.23 5.51 2.07
N THR A 86 29.20 4.80 2.53
CA THR A 86 29.10 4.32 3.91
C THR A 86 29.67 2.91 4.14
N GLY A 87 29.71 2.06 3.12
CA GLY A 87 30.25 0.69 3.23
C GLY A 87 31.79 0.67 3.30
N SER A 88 32.35 -0.08 4.23
CA SER A 88 33.80 -0.27 4.37
C SER A 88 34.15 -1.63 4.98
N GLY A 89 35.40 -2.08 4.78
CA GLY A 89 35.89 -3.33 5.36
C GLY A 89 35.12 -4.58 4.91
N GLY A 90 34.63 -4.60 3.66
CA GLY A 90 33.84 -5.69 3.10
C GLY A 90 32.35 -5.70 3.50
N ARG A 91 31.90 -4.73 4.29
CA ARG A 91 30.49 -4.56 4.67
C ARG A 91 29.73 -3.84 3.55
N ARG A 92 28.44 -4.12 3.46
CA ARG A 92 27.52 -3.40 2.58
C ARG A 92 27.34 -1.94 3.03
N ALA A 93 26.93 -1.08 2.14
CA ALA A 93 26.51 0.26 2.50
C ALA A 93 25.35 0.23 3.49
N LEU A 94 25.17 1.31 4.26
CA LEU A 94 23.97 1.47 5.09
C LEU A 94 22.71 1.47 4.20
N PRO A 95 21.64 0.75 4.58
CA PRO A 95 20.43 0.65 3.78
C PRO A 95 19.57 1.91 3.94
N GLY A 96 19.43 2.72 2.89
CA GLY A 96 18.55 3.87 2.84
C GLY A 96 17.17 3.51 2.29
N GLU A 97 16.11 4.08 2.83
CA GLU A 97 14.74 3.86 2.38
C GLU A 97 13.97 5.18 2.23
N HIS A 98 13.01 5.21 1.29
CA HIS A 98 12.11 6.36 1.12
C HIS A 98 11.24 6.63 2.37
N GLY A 99 11.02 5.64 3.19
CA GLY A 99 10.31 5.61 4.45
C GLY A 99 10.20 4.17 4.94
N PHE A 100 9.84 3.92 6.18
CA PHE A 100 9.64 2.56 6.69
C PHE A 100 8.43 1.88 6.04
N ARG A 101 8.37 0.54 6.11
CA ARG A 101 7.28 -0.25 5.55
C ARG A 101 6.36 -0.73 6.65
N PHE A 102 5.07 -0.60 6.40
CA PHE A 102 3.99 -1.01 7.27
C PHE A 102 3.08 -1.97 6.51
N PHE A 103 2.87 -3.17 7.07
CA PHE A 103 2.06 -4.24 6.48
C PHE A 103 0.92 -4.62 7.41
N PRO A 104 -0.18 -3.84 7.45
CA PRO A 104 -1.34 -4.17 8.26
C PRO A 104 -1.84 -5.59 8.03
N GLY A 105 -2.36 -6.21 9.06
CA GLY A 105 -2.88 -7.57 8.96
C GLY A 105 -4.09 -7.71 8.04
N PHE A 106 -4.82 -6.63 7.78
CA PHE A 106 -5.92 -6.63 6.81
C PHE A 106 -5.44 -6.65 5.34
N TYR A 107 -4.15 -6.50 5.06
CA TYR A 107 -3.59 -6.77 3.74
C TYR A 107 -3.70 -8.26 3.44
N ARG A 108 -4.26 -8.62 2.28
CA ARG A 108 -4.49 -10.00 1.85
C ARG A 108 -3.97 -10.29 0.44
N ASN A 109 -4.06 -9.32 -0.47
CA ASN A 109 -3.57 -9.47 -1.84
C ASN A 109 -2.03 -9.51 -1.88
N LEU A 110 -1.37 -8.56 -1.23
CA LEU A 110 0.09 -8.51 -1.18
C LEU A 110 0.70 -9.69 -0.42
N PRO A 111 0.23 -10.10 0.78
CA PRO A 111 0.72 -11.30 1.44
C PRO A 111 0.58 -12.58 0.62
N ASP A 112 -0.47 -12.73 -0.20
CA ASP A 112 -0.58 -13.83 -1.14
C ASP A 112 0.54 -13.81 -2.21
N THR A 113 0.85 -12.63 -2.75
CA THR A 113 1.99 -12.46 -3.65
C THR A 113 3.31 -12.82 -2.96
N LEU A 114 3.53 -12.31 -1.73
CA LEU A 114 4.74 -12.59 -0.94
C LEU A 114 4.95 -14.09 -0.67
N ARG A 115 3.88 -14.87 -0.46
CA ARG A 115 3.97 -16.32 -0.27
C ARG A 115 4.50 -17.05 -1.49
N ARG A 116 4.29 -16.53 -2.67
CA ARG A 116 4.72 -17.11 -3.95
C ARG A 116 6.15 -16.72 -4.34
N ILE A 117 6.77 -15.80 -3.63
CA ILE A 117 8.16 -15.39 -3.85
C ILE A 117 9.08 -16.26 -2.98
N PRO A 118 9.89 -17.16 -3.55
CA PRO A 118 10.77 -18.02 -2.77
C PRO A 118 11.79 -17.21 -1.97
N PHE A 119 12.01 -17.63 -0.72
CA PHE A 119 13.03 -17.04 0.14
C PHE A 119 13.79 -18.16 0.89
N PRO A 120 15.13 -18.14 0.93
CA PRO A 120 15.91 -19.19 1.59
C PRO A 120 15.53 -19.34 3.07
N GLY A 121 15.19 -20.57 3.49
CA GLY A 121 14.82 -20.88 4.87
C GLY A 121 13.36 -20.61 5.25
N ASN A 122 12.56 -19.99 4.38
CA ASN A 122 11.16 -19.67 4.63
C ASN A 122 10.23 -20.61 3.86
N ALA A 123 9.34 -21.32 4.56
CA ALA A 123 8.33 -22.17 3.93
C ALA A 123 7.22 -21.35 3.24
N GLY A 124 6.89 -20.19 3.77
CA GLY A 124 5.91 -19.26 3.21
C GLY A 124 6.51 -18.14 2.36
N GLY A 125 7.72 -18.36 1.81
CA GLY A 125 8.39 -17.38 0.96
C GLY A 125 8.70 -16.06 1.68
N CYS A 126 8.71 -14.94 0.93
CA CYS A 126 8.97 -13.61 1.49
C CYS A 126 7.93 -13.18 2.54
N ARG A 127 6.74 -13.79 2.57
CA ARG A 127 5.72 -13.48 3.59
C ARG A 127 6.22 -13.77 5.01
N ASP A 128 7.07 -14.77 5.18
CA ASP A 128 7.62 -15.14 6.51
C ASP A 128 8.68 -14.15 7.01
N ASN A 129 9.08 -13.18 6.19
CA ASN A 129 9.90 -12.03 6.60
C ASN A 129 9.08 -10.92 7.29
N LEU A 130 7.74 -11.03 7.32
CA LEU A 130 6.89 -10.11 8.07
C LEU A 130 6.89 -10.48 9.56
N VAL A 131 7.30 -9.56 10.40
CA VAL A 131 7.32 -9.71 11.86
C VAL A 131 6.39 -8.70 12.51
N ALA A 132 5.74 -9.09 13.61
CA ALA A 132 4.81 -8.24 14.32
C ALA A 132 5.54 -7.11 15.06
N ALA A 133 5.03 -5.89 14.89
CA ALA A 133 5.18 -4.78 15.80
C ALA A 133 3.94 -4.78 16.71
N THR A 134 4.14 -4.78 18.02
CA THR A 134 3.07 -5.18 18.95
C THR A 134 2.61 -4.09 19.88
N GLU A 135 3.15 -2.88 19.68
CA GLU A 135 2.87 -1.70 20.48
C GLU A 135 2.81 -0.46 19.59
N GLU A 136 2.02 0.51 20.01
CA GLU A 136 1.97 1.87 19.46
C GLU A 136 2.25 2.86 20.58
N LEU A 137 3.06 3.87 20.29
CA LEU A 137 3.32 5.00 21.19
C LEU A 137 2.80 6.28 20.54
N PHE A 138 1.84 6.91 21.19
CA PHE A 138 1.42 8.28 20.90
C PHE A 138 2.20 9.20 21.82
N ALA A 139 3.33 9.68 21.33
CA ALA A 139 4.22 10.56 22.08
C ALA A 139 3.67 11.98 22.08
N ARG A 140 3.55 12.56 23.28
CA ARG A 140 2.97 13.88 23.53
C ARG A 140 4.05 14.88 23.91
N ASN A 141 3.77 16.17 23.77
CA ASN A 141 4.70 17.23 24.14
C ASN A 141 4.27 17.93 25.43
N GLY A 142 5.19 18.69 26.04
CA GLY A 142 4.89 19.60 27.15
C GLY A 142 4.55 18.94 28.47
N GLY A 143 5.04 17.71 28.70
CA GLY A 143 4.79 16.94 29.91
C GLY A 143 3.40 16.27 29.98
N THR A 144 2.67 16.29 28.88
CA THR A 144 1.44 15.49 28.72
C THR A 144 1.85 14.01 28.69
N PRO A 145 1.20 13.11 29.47
CA PRO A 145 1.57 11.70 29.47
C PRO A 145 1.44 11.05 28.10
N ASP A 146 2.45 10.32 27.69
CA ASP A 146 2.43 9.47 26.51
C ASP A 146 1.38 8.36 26.65
N LEU A 147 0.78 7.99 25.51
CA LEU A 147 -0.13 6.85 25.45
C LEU A 147 0.58 5.68 24.77
N ARG A 148 0.88 4.64 25.53
CA ARG A 148 1.45 3.39 25.02
C ARG A 148 0.40 2.31 25.01
N LEU A 149 0.07 1.83 23.83
CA LEU A 149 -1.01 0.88 23.60
C LEU A 149 -0.47 -0.45 23.08
N PRO A 150 -0.98 -1.59 23.60
CA PRO A 150 -0.79 -2.87 22.91
C PRO A 150 -1.57 -2.85 21.60
N PHE A 151 -0.90 -3.24 20.51
CA PHE A 151 -1.52 -3.30 19.18
C PHE A 151 -1.44 -4.71 18.62
N ARG A 152 -2.43 -5.53 18.99
CA ARG A 152 -2.47 -6.96 18.67
C ARG A 152 -3.86 -7.41 18.27
N THR A 153 -3.90 -8.48 17.49
CA THR A 153 -5.13 -9.22 17.20
C THR A 153 -5.60 -9.97 18.44
N LEU A 154 -6.89 -9.96 18.70
CA LEU A 154 -7.49 -10.79 19.76
C LEU A 154 -7.19 -12.28 19.49
N THR A 155 -7.03 -13.05 20.55
CA THR A 155 -6.72 -14.50 20.45
C THR A 155 -7.86 -15.31 19.82
N ALA A 156 -9.09 -14.81 19.91
CA ALA A 156 -10.27 -15.38 19.24
C ALA A 156 -11.23 -14.27 18.82
N PRO A 157 -11.87 -14.41 17.64
CA PRO A 157 -12.89 -13.45 17.23
C PRO A 157 -14.09 -13.50 18.19
N PRO A 158 -14.73 -12.37 18.47
CA PRO A 158 -16.01 -12.35 19.18
C PRO A 158 -17.06 -13.19 18.46
N ASP A 159 -18.01 -13.76 19.23
CA ASP A 159 -19.14 -14.47 18.64
C ASP A 159 -19.90 -13.53 17.66
N PRO A 160 -20.17 -13.96 16.43
CA PRO A 160 -20.91 -13.15 15.46
C PRO A 160 -22.24 -12.60 15.99
N SER A 161 -22.96 -13.39 16.78
CA SER A 161 -24.24 -12.97 17.39
C SER A 161 -24.09 -11.85 18.42
N SER A 162 -22.88 -11.65 18.96
CA SER A 162 -22.57 -10.59 19.92
C SER A 162 -22.25 -9.24 19.24
N LEU A 163 -22.06 -9.20 17.92
CA LEU A 163 -21.74 -7.98 17.18
C LEU A 163 -23.01 -7.16 16.84
N THR A 164 -23.81 -6.90 17.86
CA THR A 164 -24.93 -5.93 17.73
C THR A 164 -24.40 -4.50 17.67
N PRO A 165 -25.16 -3.53 17.12
CA PRO A 165 -24.76 -2.12 17.11
C PRO A 165 -24.41 -1.59 18.50
N ASP A 166 -25.21 -1.95 19.52
CA ASP A 166 -24.96 -1.51 20.89
C ASP A 166 -23.68 -2.13 21.48
N ALA A 167 -23.43 -3.41 21.23
CA ALA A 167 -22.23 -4.07 21.69
C ALA A 167 -20.98 -3.49 20.99
N LEU A 168 -21.04 -3.22 19.69
CA LEU A 168 -19.97 -2.55 18.96
C LEU A 168 -19.72 -1.13 19.49
N LEU A 169 -20.77 -0.38 19.75
CA LEU A 169 -20.66 0.96 20.33
C LEU A 169 -19.98 0.90 21.70
N GLN A 170 -20.42 0.02 22.60
CA GLN A 170 -19.80 -0.15 23.93
C GLN A 170 -18.35 -0.61 23.85
N LEU A 171 -18.02 -1.52 22.94
CA LEU A 171 -16.65 -1.96 22.72
C LEU A 171 -15.75 -0.80 22.25
N LEU A 172 -16.23 0.00 21.30
CA LEU A 172 -15.51 1.17 20.81
C LEU A 172 -15.31 2.22 21.92
N ILE A 173 -16.36 2.51 22.68
CA ILE A 173 -16.27 3.45 23.82
C ILE A 173 -15.25 2.93 24.83
N GLY A 174 -15.37 1.68 25.26
CA GLY A 174 -14.46 1.10 26.26
C GLY A 174 -12.99 1.09 25.82
N PHE A 175 -12.74 0.80 24.53
CA PHE A 175 -11.40 0.89 23.96
C PHE A 175 -10.87 2.33 23.98
N LEU A 176 -11.64 3.29 23.47
CA LEU A 176 -11.23 4.69 23.37
C LEU A 176 -11.03 5.33 24.76
N ASP A 177 -11.94 5.08 25.72
CA ASP A 177 -11.82 5.57 27.10
C ASP A 177 -10.55 5.06 27.77
N THR A 178 -10.27 3.76 27.60
CA THR A 178 -9.09 3.13 28.21
C THR A 178 -7.81 3.58 27.52
N ALA A 179 -7.87 3.74 26.18
CA ALA A 179 -6.70 4.00 25.35
C ALA A 179 -6.30 5.47 25.30
N LEU A 180 -7.27 6.41 25.26
CA LEU A 180 -6.99 7.79 24.85
C LEU A 180 -7.19 8.82 25.96
N GLY A 181 -7.88 8.48 27.06
CA GLY A 181 -8.13 9.41 28.17
C GLY A 181 -8.93 10.67 27.81
N LEU A 182 -9.71 10.60 26.72
CA LEU A 182 -10.54 11.72 26.26
C LEU A 182 -11.80 11.89 27.12
N PRO A 183 -12.44 13.07 27.10
CA PRO A 183 -13.75 13.25 27.73
C PRO A 183 -14.78 12.21 27.24
N ALA A 184 -15.52 11.59 28.15
CA ALA A 184 -16.47 10.51 27.83
C ALA A 184 -17.51 10.90 26.77
N THR A 185 -17.91 12.17 26.73
CA THR A 185 -18.83 12.69 25.69
C THR A 185 -18.20 12.68 24.30
N GLU A 186 -16.92 12.99 24.19
CA GLU A 186 -16.17 13.01 22.93
C GLU A 186 -15.90 11.58 22.45
N THR A 187 -15.52 10.68 23.37
CA THR A 187 -15.35 9.26 23.10
C THR A 187 -16.63 8.62 22.59
N ALA A 188 -17.77 8.87 23.28
CA ALA A 188 -19.07 8.36 22.87
C ALA A 188 -19.49 8.91 21.50
N TYR A 189 -19.23 10.20 21.25
CA TYR A 189 -19.52 10.81 19.96
C TYR A 189 -18.69 10.16 18.84
N PHE A 190 -17.38 10.04 19.00
CA PHE A 190 -16.52 9.41 17.99
C PHE A 190 -16.94 7.96 17.72
N ALA A 191 -17.20 7.17 18.77
CA ALA A 191 -17.69 5.79 18.64
C ALA A 191 -19.01 5.74 17.84
N SER A 192 -19.93 6.69 18.07
CA SER A 192 -21.16 6.80 17.28
C SER A 192 -20.89 7.08 15.80
N ARG A 193 -19.88 7.93 15.49
CA ARG A 193 -19.48 8.19 14.08
C ARG A 193 -18.89 6.97 13.41
N VAL A 194 -18.09 6.18 14.14
CA VAL A 194 -17.59 4.89 13.65
C VAL A 194 -18.76 3.94 13.38
N LEU A 195 -19.76 3.85 14.27
CA LEU A 195 -20.94 3.01 14.07
C LEU A 195 -21.74 3.44 12.84
N VAL A 196 -21.91 4.74 12.58
CA VAL A 196 -22.52 5.25 11.34
C VAL A 196 -21.78 4.69 10.12
N GLN A 197 -20.45 4.69 10.12
CA GLN A 197 -19.67 4.16 8.99
C GLN A 197 -19.82 2.64 8.84
N LEU A 198 -19.80 1.89 9.96
CA LEU A 198 -19.97 0.43 9.96
C LEU A 198 -21.31 -0.01 9.38
N THR A 199 -22.35 0.80 9.57
CA THR A 199 -23.73 0.52 9.14
C THR A 199 -24.13 1.23 7.85
N SER A 200 -23.29 2.10 7.30
CA SER A 200 -23.54 2.77 6.02
C SER A 200 -23.43 1.79 4.85
N CYS A 201 -24.38 1.87 3.93
CA CYS A 201 -24.32 1.17 2.65
C CYS A 201 -23.30 1.79 1.69
N ASP A 202 -22.88 1.05 0.67
CA ASP A 202 -21.90 1.53 -0.29
C ASP A 202 -22.38 2.75 -1.08
N LEU A 203 -23.68 2.83 -1.42
CA LEU A 203 -24.25 4.02 -2.07
C LEU A 203 -24.11 5.28 -1.22
N ARG A 204 -24.31 5.19 0.11
CA ARG A 204 -24.09 6.33 1.00
C ARG A 204 -22.62 6.67 1.16
N ARG A 205 -21.76 5.65 1.29
CA ARG A 205 -20.31 5.85 1.39
C ARG A 205 -19.77 6.58 0.17
N GLU A 206 -20.19 6.18 -1.02
CA GLU A 206 -19.80 6.81 -2.29
C GLU A 206 -20.50 8.16 -2.51
N GLY A 207 -21.81 8.21 -2.33
CA GLY A 207 -22.62 9.39 -2.66
C GLY A 207 -22.53 10.53 -1.63
N GLN A 208 -22.44 10.22 -0.34
CA GLN A 208 -22.41 11.19 0.75
C GLN A 208 -21.04 11.31 1.40
N TRP A 209 -20.53 10.22 1.99
CA TRP A 209 -19.30 10.28 2.80
C TRP A 209 -18.05 10.54 1.99
N GLU A 210 -18.02 10.18 0.72
CA GLU A 210 -16.92 10.54 -0.18
C GLU A 210 -16.76 12.06 -0.34
N ARG A 211 -17.84 12.83 -0.19
CA ARG A 211 -17.86 14.29 -0.39
C ARG A 211 -17.73 15.09 0.91
N VAL A 212 -17.64 14.42 2.04
CA VAL A 212 -17.54 15.04 3.37
C VAL A 212 -16.10 14.87 3.86
N PRO A 213 -15.41 15.97 4.21
CA PRO A 213 -14.13 15.90 4.88
C PRO A 213 -14.23 15.17 6.21
N TRP A 214 -13.17 14.45 6.58
CA TRP A 214 -13.11 13.72 7.85
C TRP A 214 -13.29 14.65 9.05
N TRP A 215 -12.65 15.83 9.03
CA TRP A 215 -12.78 16.85 10.06
C TRP A 215 -14.24 17.23 10.35
N ASP A 216 -15.02 17.46 9.29
CA ASP A 216 -16.43 17.80 9.41
C ASP A 216 -17.26 16.61 9.89
N PHE A 217 -16.96 15.41 9.40
CA PHE A 217 -17.66 14.19 9.77
C PHE A 217 -17.54 13.89 11.26
N VAL A 218 -16.36 14.05 11.84
CA VAL A 218 -16.12 13.83 13.28
C VAL A 218 -16.34 15.10 14.11
N LYS A 219 -16.80 16.20 13.51
CA LYS A 219 -17.05 17.53 14.14
C LYS A 219 -15.85 18.04 14.95
N ALA A 220 -14.64 17.82 14.46
CA ALA A 220 -13.40 18.12 15.17
C ALA A 220 -13.32 19.57 15.68
N GLU A 221 -13.83 20.55 14.91
CA GLU A 221 -13.86 21.96 15.27
C GLU A 221 -14.52 22.25 16.65
N LYS A 222 -15.45 21.39 17.08
CA LYS A 222 -16.21 21.54 18.32
C LYS A 222 -15.65 20.73 19.50
N MET A 223 -14.59 19.99 19.26
CA MET A 223 -14.01 19.04 20.22
C MET A 223 -12.72 19.58 20.84
N SER A 224 -12.28 18.91 21.90
CA SER A 224 -11.03 19.24 22.58
C SER A 224 -9.82 19.16 21.67
N HIS A 225 -8.74 19.83 22.03
CA HIS A 225 -7.48 19.76 21.30
C HIS A 225 -6.96 18.31 21.19
N ASP A 226 -7.08 17.53 22.26
CA ASP A 226 -6.64 16.12 22.26
C ASP A 226 -7.45 15.26 21.30
N TYR A 227 -8.77 15.44 21.23
CA TYR A 227 -9.61 14.80 20.24
C TYR A 227 -9.17 15.16 18.81
N GLN A 228 -8.93 16.45 18.55
CA GLN A 228 -8.47 16.91 17.24
C GLN A 228 -7.14 16.26 16.85
N ARG A 229 -6.18 16.22 17.79
CA ARG A 229 -4.85 15.66 17.53
C ARG A 229 -4.88 14.14 17.35
N LEU A 230 -5.56 13.40 18.22
CA LEU A 230 -5.56 11.94 18.22
C LEU A 230 -6.52 11.35 17.17
N LEU A 231 -7.75 11.87 17.06
CA LEU A 231 -8.80 11.23 16.27
C LEU A 231 -9.09 11.91 14.93
N ALA A 232 -8.75 13.18 14.77
CA ALA A 232 -8.89 13.82 13.47
C ALA A 232 -7.56 13.79 12.69
N VAL A 233 -6.49 14.39 13.23
CA VAL A 233 -5.20 14.51 12.55
C VAL A 233 -4.42 13.20 12.56
N GLY A 234 -4.35 12.50 13.71
CA GLY A 234 -3.55 11.28 13.87
C GLY A 234 -3.92 10.18 12.88
N ILE A 235 -5.21 9.96 12.65
CA ILE A 235 -5.67 8.92 11.71
C ILE A 235 -5.75 9.39 10.24
N THR A 236 -5.38 10.62 9.95
CA THR A 236 -5.33 11.17 8.59
C THR A 236 -3.93 11.61 8.19
N ARG A 237 -3.45 12.75 8.71
CA ARG A 237 -2.16 13.34 8.29
C ARG A 237 -0.97 12.42 8.59
N ASN A 238 -0.94 11.82 9.77
CA ASN A 238 0.17 10.99 10.20
C ASN A 238 0.24 9.64 9.45
N ILE A 239 -0.92 9.08 9.06
CA ILE A 239 -0.98 7.77 8.38
C ILE A 239 -0.89 7.92 6.86
N VAL A 240 -1.55 8.92 6.26
CA VAL A 240 -1.77 9.00 4.80
C VAL A 240 -1.49 10.37 4.20
N ALA A 241 -0.79 11.24 4.91
CA ALA A 241 -0.40 12.58 4.49
C ALA A 241 -1.55 13.50 4.01
N THR A 242 -2.81 13.09 4.15
CA THR A 242 -3.97 13.92 3.79
C THR A 242 -4.44 14.69 5.01
N LYS A 243 -4.58 16.02 4.89
CA LYS A 243 -5.10 16.85 5.98
C LYS A 243 -6.52 16.43 6.35
N ALA A 244 -6.85 16.42 7.65
CA ALA A 244 -8.16 16.01 8.14
C ALA A 244 -9.30 16.84 7.53
N GLU A 245 -9.05 18.13 7.30
CA GLU A 245 -9.96 19.10 6.72
C GLU A 245 -10.25 18.83 5.23
N GLU A 246 -9.46 18.00 4.59
CA GLU A 246 -9.60 17.64 3.17
C GLU A 246 -9.90 16.15 2.98
N ALA A 247 -9.47 15.28 3.89
CA ALA A 247 -9.50 13.82 3.71
C ALA A 247 -10.92 13.27 3.52
N SER A 248 -11.13 12.42 2.52
CA SER A 248 -12.42 11.75 2.30
C SER A 248 -12.80 10.89 3.50
N THR A 249 -13.97 11.16 4.08
CA THR A 249 -14.54 10.34 5.15
C THR A 249 -14.69 8.88 4.73
N ARG A 250 -15.08 8.61 3.49
CA ARG A 250 -15.19 7.25 2.95
C ARG A 250 -13.85 6.52 3.04
N THR A 251 -12.78 7.13 2.56
CA THR A 251 -11.42 6.54 2.55
C THR A 251 -10.91 6.30 3.96
N VAL A 252 -10.95 7.33 4.82
CA VAL A 252 -10.47 7.23 6.22
C VAL A 252 -11.25 6.17 6.99
N ALA A 253 -12.59 6.18 6.89
CA ALA A 253 -13.42 5.23 7.61
C ALA A 253 -13.22 3.78 7.14
N ARG A 254 -12.97 3.53 5.86
CA ARG A 254 -12.67 2.17 5.36
C ARG A 254 -11.40 1.60 5.99
N VAL A 255 -10.35 2.39 6.07
CA VAL A 255 -9.08 1.99 6.71
C VAL A 255 -9.28 1.75 8.21
N LEU A 256 -9.96 2.67 8.89
CA LEU A 256 -10.28 2.52 10.32
C LEU A 256 -11.10 1.24 10.58
N GLN A 257 -12.11 0.96 9.76
CA GLN A 257 -12.90 -0.29 9.84
C GLN A 257 -12.00 -1.53 9.66
N ALA A 258 -11.09 -1.50 8.69
CA ALA A 258 -10.18 -2.63 8.45
C ALA A 258 -9.30 -2.90 9.67
N PHE A 259 -8.78 -1.87 10.35
CA PHE A 259 -8.05 -2.01 11.60
C PHE A 259 -8.92 -2.57 12.73
N VAL A 260 -10.13 -2.03 12.92
CA VAL A 260 -11.06 -2.53 13.95
C VAL A 260 -11.33 -4.02 13.76
N TYR A 261 -11.63 -4.46 12.54
CA TYR A 261 -11.88 -5.88 12.29
C TYR A 261 -10.62 -6.74 12.42
N ASN A 262 -9.45 -6.21 12.05
CA ASN A 262 -8.19 -6.93 12.26
C ASN A 262 -7.94 -7.17 13.76
N VAL A 263 -8.08 -6.14 14.60
CA VAL A 263 -7.97 -6.29 16.06
C VAL A 263 -8.97 -7.33 16.58
N LEU A 264 -10.19 -7.36 16.04
CA LEU A 264 -11.23 -8.34 16.37
C LEU A 264 -11.00 -9.73 15.73
N ALA A 265 -9.80 -10.03 15.25
CA ALA A 265 -9.42 -11.29 14.61
C ALA A 265 -10.30 -11.64 13.39
N ARG A 266 -10.69 -10.65 12.58
CA ARG A 266 -11.53 -10.84 11.40
C ARG A 266 -10.94 -10.23 10.15
N GLY A 267 -11.05 -10.97 9.03
CA GLY A 267 -10.62 -10.47 7.71
C GLY A 267 -9.14 -10.11 7.61
N HIS A 268 -8.28 -10.82 8.32
CA HIS A 268 -6.86 -10.53 8.42
C HIS A 268 -5.96 -11.69 7.96
N ASP A 269 -4.69 -11.37 7.72
CA ASP A 269 -3.60 -12.30 7.40
C ASP A 269 -2.51 -12.31 8.49
N GLY A 270 -2.73 -11.67 9.60
CA GLY A 270 -1.77 -11.57 10.71
C GLY A 270 -2.07 -10.41 11.66
N GLU A 271 -1.06 -10.05 12.47
CA GLU A 271 -1.16 -8.95 13.44
C GLU A 271 -1.50 -7.62 12.77
N PRO A 272 -2.14 -6.68 13.49
CA PRO A 272 -2.55 -5.38 12.93
C PRO A 272 -1.38 -4.57 12.40
N ASP A 273 -0.21 -4.69 13.01
CA ASP A 273 1.02 -4.06 12.57
C ASP A 273 2.12 -5.10 12.34
N ARG A 274 2.74 -5.05 11.16
CA ARG A 274 3.89 -5.88 10.79
C ARG A 274 4.90 -5.04 10.00
N VAL A 275 6.16 -5.40 10.17
CA VAL A 275 7.30 -4.81 9.47
C VAL A 275 8.19 -5.91 8.89
N LEU A 276 9.17 -5.57 8.05
CA LEU A 276 10.13 -6.53 7.51
C LEU A 276 11.26 -6.82 8.51
N ASN A 277 11.78 -8.05 8.47
CA ASN A 277 12.90 -8.51 9.32
C ASN A 277 14.29 -8.21 8.75
N ALA A 278 14.38 -7.41 7.71
CA ALA A 278 15.60 -6.91 7.08
C ALA A 278 15.26 -5.67 6.23
N PRO A 279 16.25 -4.94 5.67
CA PRO A 279 16.02 -3.90 4.68
C PRO A 279 15.09 -4.36 3.55
N THR A 280 14.23 -3.49 3.06
CA THR A 280 13.13 -3.86 2.15
C THR A 280 13.60 -4.59 0.91
N SER A 281 14.70 -4.15 0.27
CA SER A 281 15.22 -4.83 -0.91
C SER A 281 15.69 -6.24 -0.58
N GLU A 282 16.38 -6.43 0.53
CA GLU A 282 16.91 -7.75 0.94
C GLU A 282 15.80 -8.73 1.36
N ALA A 283 14.78 -8.23 2.08
CA ALA A 283 13.70 -9.07 2.58
C ALA A 283 12.64 -9.39 1.53
N TRP A 284 12.56 -8.59 0.45
CA TRP A 284 11.44 -8.68 -0.47
C TRP A 284 11.78 -8.41 -1.94
N ILE A 285 12.36 -7.24 -2.30
CA ILE A 285 12.45 -6.82 -3.71
C ILE A 285 13.47 -7.66 -4.50
N ASP A 286 14.68 -7.90 -3.97
CA ASP A 286 15.73 -8.66 -4.63
C ASP A 286 15.34 -10.15 -4.82
N PRO A 287 14.77 -10.82 -3.80
CA PRO A 287 14.17 -12.15 -3.99
C PRO A 287 13.08 -12.17 -5.05
N TRP A 288 12.24 -11.12 -5.11
CA TRP A 288 11.18 -11.00 -6.10
C TRP A 288 11.73 -10.83 -7.52
N GLU A 289 12.71 -9.96 -7.71
CA GLU A 289 13.42 -9.83 -8.99
C GLU A 289 14.00 -11.18 -9.44
N THR A 290 14.68 -11.86 -8.53
CA THR A 290 15.27 -13.20 -8.79
C THR A 290 14.20 -14.19 -9.24
N HIS A 291 13.09 -14.25 -8.53
CA HIS A 291 11.96 -15.10 -8.87
C HIS A 291 11.37 -14.75 -10.24
N LEU A 292 11.12 -13.47 -10.51
CA LEU A 292 10.57 -13.02 -11.79
C LEU A 292 11.49 -13.33 -12.97
N ARG A 293 12.80 -13.17 -12.80
CA ARG A 293 13.79 -13.58 -13.81
C ARG A 293 13.73 -15.10 -14.07
N SER A 294 13.52 -15.91 -13.02
CA SER A 294 13.36 -17.38 -13.19
C SER A 294 12.09 -17.75 -13.94
N LEU A 295 11.05 -16.90 -13.89
CA LEU A 295 9.83 -17.03 -14.69
C LEU A 295 9.97 -16.47 -16.11
N GLY A 296 11.15 -15.99 -16.51
CA GLY A 296 11.43 -15.45 -17.85
C GLY A 296 11.07 -13.97 -18.03
N VAL A 297 10.76 -13.23 -16.97
CA VAL A 297 10.54 -11.78 -17.03
C VAL A 297 11.86 -11.07 -17.34
N ARG A 298 11.83 -10.16 -18.30
CA ARG A 298 12.95 -9.28 -18.64
C ARG A 298 12.80 -7.94 -17.96
N PHE A 299 13.92 -7.37 -17.53
CA PHE A 299 13.99 -6.05 -16.91
C PHE A 299 14.89 -5.14 -17.71
N GLU A 300 14.38 -3.97 -18.07
CA GLU A 300 15.10 -2.88 -18.70
C GLU A 300 15.15 -1.68 -17.76
N LEU A 301 16.24 -1.59 -16.99
CA LEU A 301 16.50 -0.53 -16.02
C LEU A 301 17.12 0.69 -16.68
N GLY A 302 16.93 1.89 -16.12
CA GLY A 302 17.34 3.13 -16.75
C GLY A 302 16.49 3.44 -18.00
N ALA A 303 15.20 3.10 -17.96
CA ALA A 303 14.27 3.24 -19.07
C ALA A 303 13.05 4.03 -18.61
N GLU A 304 13.13 5.35 -18.61
CA GLU A 304 12.03 6.25 -18.26
C GLU A 304 10.99 6.30 -19.39
N VAL A 305 9.75 5.98 -19.08
CA VAL A 305 8.63 6.11 -20.03
C VAL A 305 8.21 7.56 -20.12
N THR A 306 8.31 8.15 -21.30
CA THR A 306 8.00 9.57 -21.53
C THR A 306 6.72 9.79 -22.32
N GLU A 307 6.28 8.81 -23.12
CA GLU A 307 5.08 8.95 -23.96
C GLU A 307 4.53 7.58 -24.35
N LEU A 308 3.20 7.47 -24.45
CA LEU A 308 2.48 6.35 -25.10
C LEU A 308 2.01 6.81 -26.48
N SER A 309 2.52 6.19 -27.54
CA SER A 309 2.10 6.44 -28.90
C SER A 309 0.74 5.78 -29.18
N TYR A 310 -0.27 6.58 -29.50
CA TYR A 310 -1.63 6.11 -29.75
C TYR A 310 -2.03 6.39 -31.20
N GLU A 311 -2.28 5.34 -31.97
CA GLU A 311 -2.65 5.39 -33.38
C GLU A 311 -3.63 4.26 -33.72
N GLY A 312 -4.56 4.50 -34.62
CA GLY A 312 -5.52 3.48 -35.07
C GLY A 312 -6.35 2.84 -33.97
N GLY A 313 -6.63 3.58 -32.87
CA GLY A 313 -7.42 3.07 -31.75
C GLY A 313 -6.64 2.19 -30.77
N ARG A 314 -5.32 2.11 -30.86
CA ARG A 314 -4.44 1.25 -30.04
C ARG A 314 -3.15 1.98 -29.64
N ILE A 315 -2.50 1.50 -28.58
CA ILE A 315 -1.11 1.85 -28.30
C ILE A 315 -0.21 1.10 -29.27
N THR A 316 0.65 1.83 -29.96
CA THR A 316 1.61 1.29 -30.95
C THR A 316 3.04 1.25 -30.41
N GLY A 317 3.33 1.97 -29.32
CA GLY A 317 4.65 1.99 -28.68
C GLY A 317 4.68 2.79 -27.39
N ALA A 318 5.69 2.54 -26.57
CA ALA A 318 6.05 3.37 -25.45
C ALA A 318 7.43 4.00 -25.71
N ARG A 319 7.52 5.32 -25.70
CA ARG A 319 8.78 6.05 -25.85
C ARG A 319 9.53 5.97 -24.52
N LEU A 320 10.76 5.53 -24.61
CA LEU A 320 11.69 5.38 -23.49
C LEU A 320 12.82 6.39 -23.62
N LYS A 321 13.26 6.94 -22.50
CA LYS A 321 14.45 7.78 -22.39
C LYS A 321 15.36 7.24 -21.33
N ASP A 322 16.64 7.11 -21.63
CA ASP A 322 17.66 6.82 -20.62
C ASP A 322 17.94 8.13 -19.84
N PRO A 323 17.72 8.17 -18.51
CA PRO A 323 17.87 9.39 -17.74
C PRO A 323 19.31 9.90 -17.64
N ASP A 324 20.31 9.00 -17.77
CA ASP A 324 21.72 9.35 -17.64
C ASP A 324 22.30 9.88 -18.95
N THR A 325 21.93 9.25 -20.08
CA THR A 325 22.49 9.59 -21.40
C THR A 325 21.57 10.46 -22.26
N GLY A 326 20.27 10.51 -21.91
CA GLY A 326 19.25 11.18 -22.71
C GLY A 326 18.85 10.43 -24.00
N ALA A 327 19.43 9.26 -24.26
CA ALA A 327 19.12 8.44 -25.43
C ALA A 327 17.66 7.98 -25.41
N THR A 328 17.00 8.03 -26.59
CA THR A 328 15.58 7.64 -26.71
C THR A 328 15.42 6.44 -27.62
N ARG A 329 14.44 5.59 -27.30
CA ARG A 329 14.01 4.44 -28.12
C ARG A 329 12.52 4.15 -27.89
N THR A 330 11.96 3.27 -28.69
CA THR A 330 10.57 2.86 -28.55
C THR A 330 10.50 1.38 -28.20
N ALA A 331 9.75 1.06 -27.13
CA ALA A 331 9.37 -0.30 -26.80
C ALA A 331 8.04 -0.64 -27.50
N THR A 332 7.97 -1.85 -28.08
CA THR A 332 6.77 -2.37 -28.73
C THR A 332 6.34 -3.67 -28.10
N ALA A 333 5.03 -3.87 -27.92
CA ALA A 333 4.42 -5.10 -27.40
C ALA A 333 2.99 -5.22 -27.90
N ASP A 334 2.39 -6.41 -27.72
CA ASP A 334 0.96 -6.62 -28.01
C ASP A 334 0.08 -5.84 -27.03
N HIS A 335 0.49 -5.76 -25.75
CA HIS A 335 -0.20 -5.07 -24.66
C HIS A 335 0.75 -4.19 -23.85
N TYR A 336 0.18 -3.14 -23.27
CA TYR A 336 0.87 -2.19 -22.41
C TYR A 336 0.13 -2.10 -21.08
N LEU A 337 0.85 -2.32 -19.97
CA LEU A 337 0.35 -2.17 -18.63
C LEU A 337 1.11 -1.01 -17.96
N SER A 338 0.44 0.14 -17.83
CA SER A 338 1.01 1.32 -17.17
C SER A 338 0.90 1.16 -15.66
N ALA A 339 2.04 0.92 -15.01
CA ALA A 339 2.20 0.75 -13.57
C ALA A 339 2.97 1.93 -12.94
N LEU A 340 2.94 3.08 -13.61
CA LEU A 340 3.54 4.32 -13.13
C LEU A 340 2.64 4.96 -12.07
N PRO A 341 3.20 5.68 -11.08
CA PRO A 341 2.39 6.51 -10.19
C PRO A 341 1.74 7.66 -10.97
N VAL A 342 0.59 8.17 -10.47
CA VAL A 342 -0.26 9.09 -11.24
C VAL A 342 0.47 10.36 -11.71
N GLU A 343 1.37 10.90 -10.89
CA GLU A 343 2.15 12.11 -11.20
C GLU A 343 3.03 11.92 -12.44
N HIS A 344 3.46 10.69 -12.73
CA HIS A 344 4.22 10.33 -13.93
C HIS A 344 3.32 9.76 -15.03
N ALA A 345 2.36 8.90 -14.70
CA ALA A 345 1.47 8.29 -15.69
C ALA A 345 0.77 9.34 -16.56
N ARG A 346 0.18 10.36 -15.92
CA ARG A 346 -0.57 11.42 -16.64
C ARG A 346 0.28 12.24 -17.62
N THR A 347 1.61 12.28 -17.48
CA THR A 347 2.50 12.98 -18.41
C THR A 347 2.77 12.16 -19.67
N THR A 348 2.53 10.86 -19.65
CA THR A 348 2.74 9.97 -20.80
C THR A 348 1.54 9.92 -21.75
N TRP A 349 0.39 10.48 -21.38
CA TRP A 349 -0.85 10.42 -22.13
C TRP A 349 -1.05 11.66 -22.98
N GLY A 350 -0.87 11.54 -24.29
CA GLY A 350 -1.13 12.62 -25.25
C GLY A 350 -2.62 12.97 -25.38
N ALA A 351 -2.92 14.09 -26.03
CA ALA A 351 -4.29 14.61 -26.16
C ALA A 351 -5.25 13.61 -26.86
N SER A 352 -4.80 12.93 -27.91
CA SER A 352 -5.60 11.92 -28.63
C SER A 352 -5.94 10.70 -27.77
N LEU A 353 -5.00 10.24 -26.95
CA LEU A 353 -5.24 9.13 -26.03
C LEU A 353 -6.25 9.52 -24.92
N ARG A 354 -6.12 10.74 -24.37
CA ARG A 354 -7.07 11.28 -23.38
C ARG A 354 -8.47 11.49 -23.94
N ALA A 355 -8.57 11.87 -25.23
CA ALA A 355 -9.85 11.98 -25.93
C ALA A 355 -10.50 10.61 -26.18
N ALA A 356 -9.70 9.57 -26.43
CA ALA A 356 -10.17 8.22 -26.62
C ALA A 356 -10.70 7.58 -25.31
N ASP A 357 -10.12 7.96 -24.17
CA ASP A 357 -10.56 7.50 -22.86
C ASP A 357 -10.65 8.67 -21.85
N PRO A 358 -11.85 9.21 -21.60
CA PRO A 358 -12.06 10.34 -20.68
C PRO A 358 -11.65 10.05 -19.22
N GLN A 359 -11.53 8.79 -18.79
CA GLN A 359 -11.06 8.49 -17.43
C GLN A 359 -9.60 8.92 -17.23
N LEU A 360 -8.77 8.88 -18.29
CA LEU A 360 -7.39 9.35 -18.23
C LEU A 360 -7.32 10.87 -17.97
N ALA A 361 -8.20 11.65 -18.60
CA ALA A 361 -8.27 13.09 -18.36
C ALA A 361 -8.74 13.43 -16.94
N ARG A 362 -9.62 12.60 -16.32
CA ARG A 362 -10.03 12.82 -14.93
C ARG A 362 -8.87 12.67 -13.93
N CYS A 363 -7.85 11.88 -14.25
CA CYS A 363 -6.67 11.72 -13.39
C CYS A 363 -5.92 13.04 -13.15
N ASP A 364 -6.10 14.07 -13.96
CA ASP A 364 -5.51 15.40 -13.72
C ASP A 364 -6.06 16.07 -12.45
N LYS A 365 -7.23 15.63 -11.97
CA LYS A 365 -7.86 16.10 -10.73
C LYS A 365 -7.36 15.36 -9.48
N LEU A 366 -6.59 14.28 -9.66
CA LEU A 366 -5.97 13.58 -8.55
C LEU A 366 -4.79 14.40 -8.02
N ARG A 367 -4.66 14.43 -6.70
CA ARG A 367 -3.66 15.24 -6.01
C ARG A 367 -2.61 14.36 -5.35
N THR A 368 -1.41 14.88 -5.30
CA THR A 368 -0.29 14.27 -4.59
C THR A 368 0.27 15.25 -3.56
N ASP A 369 0.90 14.75 -2.51
CA ASP A 369 1.59 15.54 -1.50
C ASP A 369 2.88 14.84 -1.08
N TRP A 370 3.68 15.50 -0.22
CA TRP A 370 4.94 14.95 0.23
C TRP A 370 4.75 14.15 1.52
N MET A 371 5.27 12.94 1.50
CA MET A 371 5.44 12.08 2.66
C MET A 371 6.79 11.38 2.49
N VAL A 372 7.80 11.81 3.22
CA VAL A 372 9.19 11.40 2.99
C VAL A 372 9.84 10.94 4.28
N GLY A 373 10.58 9.84 4.18
CA GLY A 373 11.36 9.30 5.28
C GLY A 373 12.75 9.92 5.41
N VAL A 374 13.21 10.02 6.65
CA VAL A 374 14.60 10.25 7.02
C VAL A 374 15.03 9.14 7.98
N GLN A 375 16.18 8.52 7.70
CA GLN A 375 16.75 7.51 8.57
C GLN A 375 17.94 8.08 9.33
N PHE A 376 18.01 7.75 10.62
CA PHE A 376 19.14 8.03 11.49
C PHE A 376 19.83 6.72 11.85
N TYR A 377 21.13 6.64 11.58
CA TYR A 377 21.97 5.49 11.95
C TYR A 377 22.68 5.80 13.25
N LEU A 378 22.45 4.97 14.26
CA LEU A 378 22.84 5.24 15.63
C LEU A 378 23.95 4.30 16.10
N ARG A 379 24.91 4.84 16.90
CA ARG A 379 26.01 4.07 17.50
C ARG A 379 25.56 3.18 18.64
N THR A 380 24.46 3.52 19.29
CA THR A 380 23.90 2.79 20.44
C THR A 380 22.48 2.33 20.13
N PRO A 381 22.09 1.10 20.51
CA PRO A 381 20.71 0.67 20.41
C PRO A 381 19.78 1.62 21.18
N THR A 382 18.70 2.03 20.53
CA THR A 382 17.74 2.99 21.09
C THR A 382 16.33 2.37 21.08
N PRO A 383 16.06 1.42 22.00
CA PRO A 383 14.75 0.78 22.07
C PRO A 383 13.73 1.77 22.68
N ILE A 384 12.86 2.33 21.84
CA ILE A 384 11.74 3.16 22.28
C ILE A 384 10.59 2.23 22.71
N LEU A 385 10.13 1.39 21.78
CA LEU A 385 9.13 0.35 22.00
C LEU A 385 9.20 -0.69 20.87
N ASN A 386 8.46 -1.79 21.01
CA ASN A 386 8.33 -2.78 19.94
C ASN A 386 7.21 -2.39 18.96
N GLY A 387 7.39 -1.30 18.24
CA GLY A 387 6.39 -0.80 17.30
C GLY A 387 6.65 0.63 16.83
N HIS A 388 5.58 1.28 16.40
CA HIS A 388 5.63 2.64 15.86
C HIS A 388 5.46 3.71 16.94
N VAL A 389 6.07 4.85 16.69
CA VAL A 389 5.91 6.09 17.45
C VAL A 389 5.17 7.10 16.59
N ASP A 390 4.06 7.62 17.06
CA ASP A 390 3.39 8.78 16.51
C ASP A 390 3.70 10.00 17.41
N CYS A 391 4.45 10.97 16.91
CA CYS A 391 4.70 12.24 17.60
C CYS A 391 3.48 13.15 17.42
N VAL A 392 2.44 12.92 18.22
CA VAL A 392 1.11 13.50 18.08
C VAL A 392 1.13 15.02 17.96
N ASP A 393 1.96 15.68 18.74
CA ASP A 393 2.04 17.14 18.81
C ASP A 393 3.11 17.75 17.89
N SER A 394 3.84 16.90 17.14
CA SER A 394 4.83 17.35 16.17
C SER A 394 4.18 18.22 15.07
N PRO A 395 4.66 19.44 14.83
CA PRO A 395 4.14 20.28 13.74
C PRO A 395 4.36 19.66 12.36
N TRP A 396 5.37 18.79 12.21
CA TRP A 396 5.64 18.11 10.95
C TRP A 396 4.98 16.73 10.84
N SER A 397 4.10 16.36 11.79
CA SER A 397 3.41 15.07 11.83
C SER A 397 4.38 13.91 11.62
N ILE A 398 5.34 13.81 12.54
CA ILE A 398 6.41 12.83 12.47
C ILE A 398 5.91 11.50 13.04
N THR A 399 6.17 10.42 12.30
CA THR A 399 6.10 9.05 12.80
C THR A 399 7.48 8.41 12.74
N ALA A 400 7.76 7.43 13.62
CA ALA A 400 9.08 6.82 13.71
C ALA A 400 9.01 5.35 14.11
N ILE A 401 10.06 4.58 13.80
CA ILE A 401 10.26 3.19 14.24
C ILE A 401 11.75 2.87 14.33
N GLY A 402 12.17 2.22 15.41
CA GLY A 402 13.50 1.60 15.50
C GLY A 402 13.50 0.28 14.71
N GLN A 403 14.14 0.25 13.56
CA GLN A 403 14.05 -0.89 12.64
C GLN A 403 14.96 -2.06 13.02
N ALA A 404 16.17 -1.80 13.53
CA ALA A 404 17.17 -2.85 13.78
C ALA A 404 16.68 -3.95 14.72
N GLN A 405 15.82 -3.63 15.69
CA GLN A 405 15.22 -4.60 16.60
C GLN A 405 14.37 -5.69 15.89
N PHE A 406 13.85 -5.38 14.70
CA PHE A 406 13.04 -6.30 13.89
C PHE A 406 13.91 -7.07 12.89
N TRP A 407 15.13 -6.62 12.58
CA TRP A 407 16.02 -7.24 11.60
C TRP A 407 16.72 -8.47 12.19
N LYS A 408 15.92 -9.46 12.55
CA LYS A 408 16.39 -10.71 13.14
C LYS A 408 17.28 -11.46 12.16
N GLY A 409 18.42 -11.95 12.64
CA GLY A 409 19.41 -12.62 11.80
C GLY A 409 20.34 -11.68 11.03
N ARG A 410 20.30 -10.38 11.32
CA ARG A 410 21.29 -9.39 10.89
C ARG A 410 22.12 -8.92 12.08
N ASP A 411 23.41 -8.85 11.87
CA ASP A 411 24.34 -8.17 12.79
C ASP A 411 24.67 -6.82 12.15
N PHE A 412 23.98 -5.77 12.60
CA PHE A 412 24.08 -4.47 11.94
C PHE A 412 25.54 -3.98 11.83
N PRO A 413 26.36 -3.98 12.91
CA PRO A 413 27.78 -3.61 12.84
C PRO A 413 28.63 -4.52 11.94
N ALA A 414 28.32 -5.81 11.87
CA ALA A 414 29.07 -6.75 11.04
C ALA A 414 28.67 -6.68 9.56
N ASP A 415 27.41 -6.40 9.28
CA ASP A 415 26.84 -6.49 7.93
C ASP A 415 26.90 -5.17 7.16
N TYR A 416 26.83 -4.00 7.85
CA TYR A 416 26.63 -2.70 7.20
C TYR A 416 27.60 -1.62 7.68
N GLY A 417 27.75 -0.60 6.84
CA GLY A 417 28.45 0.63 7.16
C GLY A 417 29.94 0.44 7.41
N ASP A 418 30.46 1.18 8.39
CA ASP A 418 31.86 1.11 8.86
C ASP A 418 32.01 0.24 10.13
N GLY A 419 30.93 -0.41 10.56
CA GLY A 419 30.91 -1.25 11.76
C GLY A 419 30.66 -0.48 13.07
N GLN A 420 30.36 0.82 13.01
CA GLN A 420 30.07 1.63 14.20
C GLN A 420 28.57 1.82 14.46
N VAL A 421 27.71 1.39 13.54
CA VAL A 421 26.24 1.54 13.62
C VAL A 421 25.63 0.28 14.21
N THR A 422 24.80 0.45 15.24
CA THR A 422 24.10 -0.66 15.90
C THR A 422 22.58 -0.57 15.78
N ASP A 423 22.04 0.60 15.38
CA ASP A 423 20.58 0.80 15.25
C ASP A 423 20.26 1.75 14.10
N CYS A 424 19.02 1.63 13.61
CA CYS A 424 18.46 2.46 12.56
C CYS A 424 17.08 2.95 13.00
N LEU A 425 16.96 4.25 13.29
CA LEU A 425 15.70 4.91 13.55
C LEU A 425 15.17 5.51 12.25
N SER A 426 14.11 4.93 11.71
CA SER A 426 13.42 5.46 10.55
C SER A 426 12.31 6.40 10.97
N THR A 427 12.22 7.55 10.32
CA THR A 427 11.17 8.54 10.52
C THR A 427 10.45 8.84 9.23
N ILE A 428 9.21 9.32 9.32
CA ILE A 428 8.47 9.87 8.19
C ILE A 428 7.93 11.24 8.59
N VAL A 429 8.08 12.21 7.69
CA VAL A 429 7.49 13.55 7.76
C VAL A 429 6.29 13.59 6.84
N SER A 430 5.11 13.86 7.39
CA SER A 430 3.86 13.94 6.63
C SER A 430 3.35 15.36 6.43
N GLU A 431 3.89 16.36 7.17
CA GLU A 431 3.53 17.78 7.03
C GLU A 431 4.76 18.62 6.64
N TRP A 432 4.77 19.08 5.39
CA TRP A 432 5.91 19.80 4.80
C TRP A 432 5.71 21.31 4.70
N ASP A 433 4.52 21.80 5.04
CA ASP A 433 4.11 23.19 4.82
C ASP A 433 3.89 23.97 6.12
N LYS A 434 4.09 23.33 7.29
CA LYS A 434 4.05 24.02 8.61
C LYS A 434 5.44 24.39 9.10
N PRO A 435 5.60 25.52 9.81
CA PRO A 435 6.86 25.86 10.47
C PRO A 435 7.25 24.82 11.52
N GLY A 436 8.55 24.47 11.55
CA GLY A 436 9.14 23.64 12.59
C GLY A 436 9.47 24.41 13.86
N ILE A 437 9.96 23.70 14.88
CA ILE A 437 10.23 24.27 16.23
C ILE A 437 11.63 24.88 16.35
N LEU A 438 12.62 24.35 15.58
CA LEU A 438 14.02 24.76 15.70
C LEU A 438 14.34 25.99 14.83
N TYR A 439 13.86 26.01 13.58
CA TYR A 439 14.18 27.05 12.62
C TYR A 439 13.00 27.98 12.29
N GLY A 440 11.78 27.65 12.71
CA GLY A 440 10.57 28.41 12.34
C GLY A 440 10.28 28.42 10.84
N LYS A 441 10.93 27.54 10.05
CA LYS A 441 10.75 27.35 8.61
C LYS A 441 9.86 26.14 8.35
N THR A 442 9.18 26.13 7.21
CA THR A 442 8.56 24.88 6.70
C THR A 442 9.65 23.93 6.23
N ALA A 443 9.35 22.62 6.19
CA ALA A 443 10.33 21.62 5.74
C ALA A 443 10.83 21.89 4.31
N LYS A 444 9.98 22.39 3.41
CA LYS A 444 10.35 22.80 2.04
C LYS A 444 11.30 24.00 1.98
N GLN A 445 11.26 24.88 3.01
CA GLN A 445 12.14 26.05 3.12
C GLN A 445 13.48 25.74 3.81
N CYS A 446 13.60 24.57 4.44
CA CYS A 446 14.83 24.11 5.08
C CYS A 446 15.78 23.51 4.05
N THR A 447 17.10 23.58 4.28
CA THR A 447 18.08 22.71 3.58
C THR A 447 17.89 21.27 4.04
N ARG A 448 18.53 20.30 3.34
CA ARG A 448 18.47 18.88 3.75
C ARG A 448 18.97 18.69 5.20
N GLU A 449 20.07 19.34 5.56
CA GLU A 449 20.65 19.29 6.89
C GLU A 449 19.75 19.94 7.94
N GLU A 450 19.09 21.06 7.59
CA GLU A 450 18.12 21.70 8.48
C GLU A 450 16.90 20.80 8.69
N VAL A 451 16.38 20.14 7.66
CA VAL A 451 15.28 19.17 7.80
C VAL A 451 15.65 18.06 8.77
N VAL A 452 16.82 17.47 8.62
CA VAL A 452 17.29 16.38 9.49
C VAL A 452 17.42 16.83 10.94
N ARG A 453 18.00 18.01 11.19
CA ARG A 453 18.12 18.56 12.54
C ARG A 453 16.78 18.93 13.15
N GLU A 454 15.87 19.45 12.35
CA GLU A 454 14.51 19.77 12.77
C GLU A 454 13.74 18.52 13.19
N ILE A 455 13.78 17.45 12.37
CA ILE A 455 13.16 16.14 12.71
C ILE A 455 13.73 15.63 14.05
N TRP A 456 15.05 15.66 14.20
CA TRP A 456 15.71 15.20 15.43
C TRP A 456 15.30 16.03 16.65
N ALA A 457 15.13 17.34 16.49
CA ALA A 457 14.65 18.23 17.55
C ALA A 457 13.19 17.91 17.93
N GLN A 458 12.30 17.72 16.96
CA GLN A 458 10.90 17.38 17.22
C GLN A 458 10.75 16.00 17.86
N LEU A 459 11.55 15.00 17.45
CA LEU A 459 11.60 13.70 18.13
C LEU A 459 12.02 13.82 19.59
N LYS A 460 13.06 14.64 19.89
CA LYS A 460 13.48 14.87 21.26
C LYS A 460 12.40 15.61 22.06
N ASP A 461 11.74 16.59 21.46
CA ASP A 461 10.66 17.34 22.10
C ASP A 461 9.50 16.42 22.53
N SER A 462 9.17 15.41 21.71
CA SER A 462 8.12 14.43 22.03
C SER A 462 8.57 13.29 22.95
N LEU A 463 9.86 12.89 22.94
CA LEU A 463 10.32 11.70 23.67
C LEU A 463 11.08 11.98 24.96
N HIS A 464 11.47 13.25 25.22
CA HIS A 464 12.25 13.65 26.40
C HIS A 464 11.45 14.44 27.42
N ASP A 465 10.24 14.82 27.13
CA ASP A 465 9.42 15.70 27.96
C ASP A 465 9.06 15.11 29.35
N THR A 466 9.12 13.77 29.46
CA THR A 466 8.95 13.02 30.72
C THR A 466 10.24 12.94 31.57
N GLY A 467 11.30 13.66 31.20
CA GLY A 467 12.59 13.66 31.88
C GLY A 467 13.51 12.48 31.59
N ARG A 468 13.13 11.59 30.63
CA ARG A 468 13.97 10.49 30.16
C ARG A 468 14.77 10.93 28.93
N THR A 469 16.08 10.69 28.93
CA THR A 469 16.90 10.89 27.72
C THR A 469 16.86 9.61 26.87
N VAL A 470 16.03 9.59 25.84
CA VAL A 470 15.89 8.47 24.91
C VAL A 470 16.85 8.61 23.74
N LEU A 471 16.97 9.82 23.17
CA LEU A 471 17.80 10.14 22.01
C LEU A 471 18.98 11.03 22.42
N ARG A 472 20.19 10.72 21.97
CA ARG A 472 21.40 11.49 22.24
C ARG A 472 22.02 11.95 20.93
N ASP A 473 22.40 13.22 20.84
CA ASP A 473 23.03 13.78 19.63
C ASP A 473 24.34 13.06 19.28
N ALA A 474 25.11 12.63 20.32
CA ALA A 474 26.36 11.89 20.13
C ALA A 474 26.18 10.49 19.51
N ASP A 475 24.99 9.91 19.58
CA ASP A 475 24.70 8.60 19.02
C ASP A 475 24.41 8.65 17.51
N VAL A 476 24.10 9.82 16.97
CA VAL A 476 23.88 9.98 15.52
C VAL A 476 25.19 9.83 14.79
N HIS A 477 25.33 8.72 14.04
CA HIS A 477 26.52 8.45 13.22
C HIS A 477 26.39 9.01 11.81
N ALA A 478 25.25 8.75 11.18
CA ALA A 478 24.92 9.21 9.84
C ALA A 478 23.39 9.36 9.69
N TRP A 479 22.97 9.93 8.60
CA TRP A 479 21.56 10.02 8.22
C TRP A 479 21.38 9.84 6.73
N PHE A 480 20.17 9.51 6.33
CA PHE A 480 19.79 9.37 4.92
C PHE A 480 18.41 10.00 4.69
N MET A 481 18.29 10.72 3.58
CA MET A 481 17.03 11.17 3.00
C MET A 481 17.03 10.82 1.52
N ASP A 482 15.91 10.35 0.98
CA ASP A 482 15.80 9.94 -0.42
C ASP A 482 16.30 11.06 -1.36
N PRO A 483 17.22 10.75 -2.30
CA PRO A 483 17.71 11.71 -3.29
C PRO A 483 16.62 12.21 -4.26
N ALA A 484 15.44 11.56 -4.31
CA ALA A 484 14.30 12.03 -5.08
C ALA A 484 13.74 13.39 -4.59
N VAL A 485 14.11 13.82 -3.37
CA VAL A 485 13.81 15.15 -2.83
C VAL A 485 14.94 16.08 -3.19
N GLU A 486 14.68 17.08 -4.04
CA GLU A 486 15.67 17.98 -4.61
C GLU A 486 15.34 19.45 -4.30
N GLY A 487 16.35 20.31 -4.31
CA GLY A 487 16.20 21.77 -4.24
C GLY A 487 15.67 22.33 -2.92
N LEU A 488 15.72 21.55 -1.83
CA LEU A 488 15.32 22.01 -0.49
C LEU A 488 16.10 23.26 -0.07
N GLY A 489 15.41 24.22 0.55
CA GLY A 489 15.96 25.52 0.93
C GLY A 489 16.11 26.49 -0.24
N GLY A 490 15.85 26.06 -1.45
CA GLY A 490 15.85 26.87 -2.66
C GLY A 490 14.45 27.37 -3.05
N PRO A 491 14.35 28.07 -4.19
CA PRO A 491 13.08 28.67 -4.64
C PRO A 491 12.07 27.66 -5.18
N SER A 492 12.51 26.45 -5.56
CA SER A 492 11.66 25.44 -6.21
C SER A 492 12.01 24.03 -5.71
N PRO A 493 11.71 23.70 -4.46
CA PRO A 493 11.91 22.34 -3.95
C PRO A 493 10.98 21.37 -4.68
N SER A 494 11.46 20.17 -4.96
CA SER A 494 10.72 19.13 -5.66
C SER A 494 10.89 17.77 -5.00
N ASN A 495 9.88 16.91 -5.14
CA ASN A 495 9.92 15.51 -4.77
C ASN A 495 9.40 14.68 -5.94
N ARG A 496 10.24 13.81 -6.49
CA ARG A 496 9.85 12.94 -7.62
C ARG A 496 9.12 11.67 -7.18
N GLU A 497 9.01 11.42 -5.88
CA GLU A 497 8.35 10.25 -5.28
C GLU A 497 7.20 10.70 -4.37
N GLN A 498 6.28 11.53 -4.91
CA GLN A 498 5.13 12.04 -4.16
C GLN A 498 4.13 10.93 -3.82
N LEU A 499 3.37 11.12 -2.75
CA LEU A 499 2.28 10.24 -2.33
C LEU A 499 0.95 10.75 -2.90
N LEU A 500 0.13 9.86 -3.45
CA LEU A 500 -1.26 10.17 -3.78
C LEU A 500 -2.02 10.44 -2.49
N ILE A 501 -2.72 11.57 -2.42
CA ILE A 501 -3.62 11.92 -1.31
C ILE A 501 -5.08 11.77 -1.74
N HIS A 502 -5.97 11.61 -0.75
CA HIS A 502 -7.38 11.28 -0.97
C HIS A 502 -8.33 12.36 -0.42
N PRO A 503 -8.36 13.56 -1.02
CA PRO A 503 -9.33 14.58 -0.64
C PRO A 503 -10.76 14.15 -0.96
N ALA A 504 -11.71 14.68 -0.21
CA ALA A 504 -13.13 14.47 -0.44
C ALA A 504 -13.52 14.81 -1.88
N GLY A 505 -14.33 13.94 -2.51
CA GLY A 505 -14.79 14.10 -3.89
C GLY A 505 -13.81 13.65 -4.97
N THR A 506 -12.64 13.09 -4.61
CA THR A 506 -11.63 12.69 -5.61
C THR A 506 -11.77 11.24 -6.09
N TRP A 507 -12.49 10.39 -5.39
CA TRP A 507 -12.69 8.99 -5.77
C TRP A 507 -13.16 8.81 -7.21
N TYR A 508 -14.13 9.62 -7.65
CA TYR A 508 -14.70 9.53 -9.00
C TYR A 508 -13.73 9.88 -10.13
N ASN A 509 -12.57 10.43 -9.79
CA ASN A 509 -11.50 10.74 -10.73
C ASN A 509 -10.51 9.59 -10.90
N ARG A 510 -10.58 8.57 -10.04
CA ARG A 510 -9.73 7.38 -10.14
C ARG A 510 -10.20 6.49 -11.29
N PRO A 511 -9.28 6.05 -12.18
CA PRO A 511 -9.63 5.22 -13.32
C PRO A 511 -9.85 3.77 -12.89
N SER A 512 -10.57 3.00 -13.70
CA SER A 512 -10.55 1.54 -13.64
C SER A 512 -9.23 0.98 -14.19
N ALA A 513 -8.92 -0.28 -13.88
CA ALA A 513 -7.75 -0.97 -14.43
C ALA A 513 -7.87 -1.21 -15.95
N ALA A 514 -9.10 -1.40 -16.46
CA ALA A 514 -9.37 -1.46 -17.88
C ALA A 514 -9.57 -0.06 -18.47
N THR A 515 -9.04 0.18 -19.67
CA THR A 515 -9.23 1.42 -20.40
C THR A 515 -10.15 1.21 -21.61
N ALA A 516 -10.60 2.30 -22.23
CA ALA A 516 -11.30 2.24 -23.51
C ALA A 516 -10.37 1.82 -24.67
N VAL A 517 -9.06 1.81 -24.47
CA VAL A 517 -8.06 1.38 -25.45
C VAL A 517 -7.74 -0.10 -25.24
N PRO A 518 -8.03 -0.99 -26.21
CA PRO A 518 -8.11 -2.44 -26.00
C PRO A 518 -6.79 -3.11 -25.60
N ASN A 519 -5.65 -2.46 -25.76
CA ASN A 519 -4.34 -2.99 -25.38
C ASN A 519 -3.60 -2.11 -24.33
N LEU A 520 -4.32 -1.21 -23.62
CA LEU A 520 -3.79 -0.43 -22.52
C LEU A 520 -4.52 -0.77 -21.22
N PHE A 521 -3.76 -1.12 -20.19
CA PHE A 521 -4.25 -1.41 -18.85
C PHE A 521 -3.50 -0.55 -17.82
N LEU A 522 -4.17 -0.22 -16.71
CA LEU A 522 -3.63 0.65 -15.68
C LEU A 522 -3.48 -0.11 -14.37
N ALA A 523 -2.35 0.04 -13.73
CA ALA A 523 -2.09 -0.38 -12.36
C ALA A 523 -1.39 0.75 -11.59
N GLY A 524 -1.45 0.70 -10.29
CA GLY A 524 -0.91 1.73 -9.40
C GLY A 524 -1.90 2.06 -8.30
N ASP A 525 -1.43 2.73 -7.28
CA ASP A 525 -2.23 3.12 -6.12
C ASP A 525 -3.34 4.15 -6.44
N TYR A 526 -3.28 4.80 -7.61
CA TYR A 526 -4.30 5.72 -8.09
C TYR A 526 -5.48 5.05 -8.82
N VAL A 527 -5.34 3.80 -9.24
CA VAL A 527 -6.43 3.03 -9.85
C VAL A 527 -7.48 2.70 -8.79
N ALA A 528 -8.75 2.73 -9.16
CA ALA A 528 -9.84 2.40 -8.26
C ALA A 528 -9.76 0.94 -7.78
N THR A 529 -9.58 0.77 -6.47
CA THR A 529 -9.46 -0.52 -5.77
C THR A 529 -10.35 -0.54 -4.54
N ASP A 530 -10.55 -1.71 -3.96
CA ASP A 530 -11.30 -1.82 -2.72
C ASP A 530 -10.53 -1.24 -1.53
N MET A 531 -9.19 -1.34 -1.56
CA MET A 531 -8.32 -0.75 -0.54
C MET A 531 -8.48 0.78 -0.43
N ASP A 532 -8.77 1.46 -1.54
CA ASP A 532 -9.06 2.89 -1.61
C ASP A 532 -8.05 3.81 -0.91
N LEU A 533 -6.81 3.41 -0.86
CA LEU A 533 -5.72 4.18 -0.26
C LEU A 533 -4.42 3.96 -1.04
N ALA A 534 -3.55 4.97 -1.08
CA ALA A 534 -2.20 4.87 -1.63
C ALA A 534 -1.34 3.93 -0.76
N THR A 535 -1.36 2.65 -1.07
CA THR A 535 -0.69 1.60 -0.33
C THR A 535 -0.08 0.53 -1.24
N MET A 536 0.84 -0.25 -0.71
CA MET A 536 1.39 -1.41 -1.40
C MET A 536 0.30 -2.47 -1.69
N GLU A 537 -0.70 -2.61 -0.81
CA GLU A 537 -1.87 -3.47 -1.01
C GLU A 537 -2.72 -3.00 -2.18
N GLY A 538 -3.06 -1.70 -2.24
CA GLY A 538 -3.79 -1.10 -3.36
C GLY A 538 -3.03 -1.21 -4.68
N ALA A 539 -1.70 -1.05 -4.64
CA ALA A 539 -0.84 -1.25 -5.80
C ALA A 539 -0.88 -2.71 -6.30
N ASN A 540 -0.84 -3.70 -5.39
CA ASN A 540 -0.96 -5.13 -5.75
C ASN A 540 -2.37 -5.47 -6.25
N GLU A 541 -3.42 -5.00 -5.58
CA GLU A 541 -4.81 -5.22 -6.01
C GLU A 541 -5.07 -4.65 -7.40
N SER A 542 -4.62 -3.42 -7.67
CA SER A 542 -4.79 -2.78 -8.99
C SER A 542 -4.08 -3.57 -10.10
N ALA A 543 -2.91 -4.12 -9.83
CA ALA A 543 -2.18 -4.98 -10.76
C ALA A 543 -2.97 -6.25 -11.09
N ARG A 544 -3.55 -6.93 -10.09
CA ARG A 544 -4.40 -8.10 -10.28
C ARG A 544 -5.64 -7.77 -11.11
N ARG A 545 -6.27 -6.62 -10.87
CA ARG A 545 -7.39 -6.11 -11.67
C ARG A 545 -6.98 -5.84 -13.11
N ALA A 546 -5.81 -5.23 -13.34
CA ALA A 546 -5.28 -4.97 -14.68
C ALA A 546 -4.97 -6.27 -15.44
N VAL A 547 -4.37 -7.25 -14.79
CA VAL A 547 -4.12 -8.56 -15.39
C VAL A 547 -5.45 -9.28 -15.72
N ASN A 548 -6.44 -9.25 -14.82
CA ASN A 548 -7.76 -9.83 -15.11
C ASN A 548 -8.42 -9.16 -16.32
N ALA A 549 -8.35 -7.82 -16.42
CA ALA A 549 -8.87 -7.09 -17.57
C ALA A 549 -8.14 -7.44 -18.88
N LEU A 550 -6.81 -7.64 -18.83
CA LEU A 550 -6.02 -8.10 -19.98
C LEU A 550 -6.42 -9.51 -20.40
N LEU A 551 -6.60 -10.43 -19.45
CA LEU A 551 -7.06 -11.79 -19.73
C LEU A 551 -8.46 -11.81 -20.35
N ASP A 552 -9.36 -10.91 -19.94
CA ASP A 552 -10.70 -10.75 -20.52
C ASP A 552 -10.60 -10.21 -21.96
N ALA A 553 -9.78 -9.18 -22.18
CA ALA A 553 -9.56 -8.60 -23.51
C ALA A 553 -8.95 -9.61 -24.51
N GLU A 554 -8.10 -10.51 -24.04
CA GLU A 554 -7.51 -11.58 -24.86
C GLU A 554 -8.42 -12.82 -25.04
N GLY A 555 -9.54 -12.89 -24.33
CA GLY A 555 -10.36 -14.10 -24.27
C GLY A 555 -9.59 -15.31 -23.72
N SER A 556 -8.64 -15.05 -22.81
CA SER A 556 -7.76 -16.07 -22.25
C SER A 556 -8.52 -17.01 -21.31
N SER A 557 -8.25 -18.32 -21.43
CA SER A 557 -8.74 -19.35 -20.51
C SER A 557 -7.92 -19.48 -19.23
N ALA A 558 -6.83 -18.73 -19.07
CA ALA A 558 -6.03 -18.75 -17.87
C ALA A 558 -6.86 -18.32 -16.63
N PRO A 559 -6.60 -18.89 -15.45
CA PRO A 559 -7.35 -18.55 -14.26
C PRO A 559 -7.16 -17.06 -13.90
N ARG A 560 -8.26 -16.41 -13.50
CA ARG A 560 -8.22 -15.02 -13.04
C ARG A 560 -7.42 -14.91 -11.74
N CYS A 561 -6.74 -13.78 -11.56
CA CYS A 561 -6.11 -13.45 -10.30
C CYS A 561 -7.19 -13.36 -9.21
N ALA A 562 -6.96 -14.01 -8.08
CA ALA A 562 -7.80 -13.81 -6.90
C ALA A 562 -7.66 -12.37 -6.40
N ILE A 563 -8.78 -11.78 -5.97
CA ILE A 563 -8.82 -10.43 -5.39
C ILE A 563 -9.55 -10.53 -4.06
N TRP A 564 -8.89 -10.13 -3.00
CA TRP A 564 -9.47 -10.05 -1.66
C TRP A 564 -9.86 -8.61 -1.35
N THR A 565 -11.14 -8.42 -1.11
CA THR A 565 -11.68 -7.13 -0.66
C THR A 565 -11.51 -6.96 0.85
N LEU A 566 -11.60 -5.74 1.35
CA LEU A 566 -11.64 -5.46 2.78
C LEU A 566 -12.84 -6.17 3.42
N TYR A 567 -12.60 -6.74 4.60
CA TYR A 567 -13.61 -7.52 5.30
C TYR A 567 -14.84 -6.64 5.66
N GLN A 568 -16.01 -7.19 5.38
CA GLN A 568 -17.30 -6.62 5.77
C GLN A 568 -18.07 -7.67 6.57
N PRO A 569 -18.42 -7.42 7.84
CA PRO A 569 -19.13 -8.42 8.64
C PRO A 569 -20.54 -8.66 8.08
N PRO A 570 -20.89 -9.94 7.81
CA PRO A 570 -22.22 -10.28 7.32
C PRO A 570 -23.31 -9.93 8.33
N GLU A 571 -22.99 -9.86 9.61
CA GLU A 571 -23.89 -9.52 10.71
C GLU A 571 -24.46 -8.08 10.57
N LEU A 572 -23.70 -7.17 9.97
CA LEU A 572 -24.13 -5.79 9.71
C LEU A 572 -24.81 -5.61 8.35
N GLU A 573 -24.87 -6.65 7.52
CA GLU A 573 -25.49 -6.58 6.20
C GLU A 573 -26.97 -6.16 6.25
N PRO A 574 -27.82 -6.66 7.18
CA PRO A 574 -29.20 -6.19 7.29
C PRO A 574 -29.31 -4.68 7.54
N LEU A 575 -28.40 -4.12 8.36
CA LEU A 575 -28.38 -2.68 8.66
C LEU A 575 -27.97 -1.86 7.43
N ARG A 576 -26.97 -2.35 6.68
CA ARG A 576 -26.57 -1.69 5.42
C ARG A 576 -27.70 -1.69 4.38
N ARG A 577 -28.50 -2.74 4.29
CA ARG A 577 -29.69 -2.78 3.41
C ARG A 577 -30.78 -1.78 3.86
N VAL A 578 -31.01 -1.67 5.15
CA VAL A 578 -31.90 -0.63 5.70
C VAL A 578 -31.36 0.75 5.36
N ASP A 579 -30.04 0.96 5.53
CA ASP A 579 -29.40 2.22 5.21
C ASP A 579 -29.48 2.56 3.71
N GLU A 580 -29.35 1.58 2.83
CA GLU A 580 -29.51 1.77 1.38
C GLU A 580 -30.91 2.30 1.05
N THR A 581 -31.94 1.71 1.65
CA THR A 581 -33.33 2.17 1.49
C THR A 581 -33.48 3.61 2.01
N ARG A 582 -32.95 3.90 3.21
CA ARG A 582 -32.97 5.25 3.79
C ARG A 582 -32.26 6.27 2.90
N TYR A 583 -31.07 5.91 2.39
CA TYR A 583 -30.28 6.79 1.51
C TYR A 583 -31.03 7.11 0.22
N ARG A 584 -31.67 6.12 -0.42
CA ARG A 584 -32.49 6.32 -1.63
C ARG A 584 -33.70 7.24 -1.38
N LEU A 585 -34.20 7.28 -0.14
CA LEU A 585 -35.29 8.18 0.30
C LEU A 585 -34.78 9.55 0.78
N GLY A 586 -33.47 9.83 0.71
CA GLY A 586 -32.87 11.07 1.20
C GLY A 586 -32.84 11.19 2.74
N LEU A 587 -33.01 10.08 3.46
CA LEU A 587 -32.99 10.04 4.92
C LEU A 587 -31.55 9.80 5.45
N PRO A 588 -31.20 10.31 6.64
CA PRO A 588 -29.92 10.05 7.28
C PRO A 588 -29.77 8.56 7.61
N ASN A 589 -28.51 8.11 7.88
CA ASN A 589 -28.28 6.79 8.45
C ASN A 589 -29.05 6.64 9.78
N ALA A 590 -29.51 5.43 10.11
CA ALA A 590 -30.34 5.21 11.30
C ALA A 590 -29.64 5.55 12.63
N PHE A 591 -28.30 5.50 12.63
CA PHE A 591 -27.46 5.83 13.80
C PHE A 591 -26.87 7.24 13.73
N ASP A 592 -27.15 8.00 12.67
CA ASP A 592 -26.72 9.39 12.53
C ASP A 592 -27.75 10.31 13.21
N LEU A 593 -27.49 10.57 14.48
CA LEU A 593 -28.35 11.41 15.32
C LEU A 593 -28.04 12.92 15.24
N GLY A 594 -27.07 13.31 14.36
CA GLY A 594 -26.71 14.71 14.12
C GLY A 594 -25.47 15.19 14.85
#